data_954e9f529132d35b2cc46175a02dd404
#
_entry.id   954e9f529132d35b2cc46175a02dd404
#
_cell.length_a   1.000
_cell.length_b   1.000
_cell.length_c   1.000
_cell.angle_alpha   90.00
_cell.angle_beta   90.00
_cell.angle_gamma   90.00
#
_symmetry.space_group_name_H-M   'P 1'
#
loop_
_entity.id
_entity.type
_entity.pdbx_description
1 polymer ?
#
loop_
_entity_poly.entity_id
_entity_poly.type
_entity_poly.pdbx_seq_one_letter_code
_entity_poly.pdbx_strand_id
1 'polypeptide(L)'
;MCILCILLPVLVGLICAILGYLLGRLSLKNTDEIGKLRDDLEACKKEREKQLSLNSSFKGDIDSWRNKYNSLQADYDAFKLKLSSAIPAGVPFDAVLAASVFRKKIIEDDLKIVEGIGPKIEKLFHNEGIRTWKTLSETSVERCQEILDNAGESYRIHNPSTWPRQCKMAYLGKWNELKEWQDQLTGSKE
;
A
#
# COMPACT_ATOMS: atom_id res chain seq x y z
N MET A 1 -59.34 79.93 -16.09
CA MET A 1 -58.48 79.00 -15.30
C MET A 1 -57.52 78.27 -16.27
N CYS A 2 -56.26 78.41 -16.04
CA CYS A 2 -55.26 77.95 -17.00
C CYS A 2 -55.17 76.42 -16.96
N ILE A 3 -55.52 75.74 -18.05
CA ILE A 3 -55.48 74.25 -18.16
C ILE A 3 -54.09 73.66 -17.76
N LEU A 4 -53.06 74.46 -17.97
CA LEU A 4 -51.69 74.12 -17.61
C LEU A 4 -51.47 73.98 -16.11
N CYS A 5 -52.22 74.75 -15.25
CA CYS A 5 -52.13 74.70 -13.79
C CYS A 5 -52.71 73.34 -13.19
N ILE A 6 -53.60 72.71 -13.92
CA ILE A 6 -54.17 71.40 -13.50
C ILE A 6 -53.40 70.28 -14.07
N LEU A 7 -52.87 70.38 -15.28
CA LEU A 7 -52.19 69.35 -16.01
C LEU A 7 -50.81 68.99 -15.38
N LEU A 8 -50.09 69.99 -14.89
CA LEU A 8 -48.75 69.87 -14.31
C LEU A 8 -48.75 68.99 -13.03
N PRO A 9 -49.62 69.25 -12.01
CA PRO A 9 -49.64 68.42 -10.80
C PRO A 9 -50.12 66.97 -11.07
N VAL A 10 -51.02 66.77 -12.03
CA VAL A 10 -51.48 65.44 -12.41
C VAL A 10 -50.33 64.60 -13.05
N LEU A 11 -49.54 65.26 -13.91
CA LEU A 11 -48.42 64.67 -14.57
C LEU A 11 -47.30 64.29 -13.58
N VAL A 12 -47.01 65.13 -12.61
CA VAL A 12 -46.06 64.92 -11.54
C VAL A 12 -46.54 63.74 -10.63
N GLY A 13 -47.83 63.74 -10.30
CA GLY A 13 -48.43 62.66 -9.52
C GLY A 13 -48.30 61.24 -10.20
N LEU A 14 -48.57 61.21 -11.52
CA LEU A 14 -48.41 60.04 -12.33
C LEU A 14 -46.96 59.54 -12.36
N ILE A 15 -46.00 60.46 -12.57
CA ILE A 15 -44.57 60.09 -12.56
C ILE A 15 -44.13 59.53 -11.20
N CYS A 16 -44.55 60.21 -10.11
CA CYS A 16 -44.25 59.73 -8.75
C CYS A 16 -44.87 58.34 -8.46
N ALA A 17 -46.09 58.05 -8.94
CA ALA A 17 -46.74 56.81 -8.79
C ALA A 17 -46.03 55.71 -9.56
N ILE A 18 -45.61 55.98 -10.80
CA ILE A 18 -44.83 55.03 -11.62
C ILE A 18 -43.46 54.73 -10.99
N LEU A 19 -42.74 55.80 -10.53
CA LEU A 19 -41.45 55.60 -9.85
C LEU A 19 -41.60 54.83 -8.56
N GLY A 20 -42.60 55.15 -7.76
CA GLY A 20 -42.87 54.40 -6.51
C GLY A 20 -43.18 52.92 -6.78
N TYR A 21 -43.97 52.64 -7.81
CA TYR A 21 -44.28 51.26 -8.22
C TYR A 21 -43.03 50.52 -8.72
N LEU A 22 -42.20 51.13 -9.54
CA LEU A 22 -40.97 50.56 -10.05
C LEU A 22 -39.93 50.30 -8.91
N LEU A 23 -39.75 51.23 -8.01
CA LEU A 23 -38.89 51.10 -6.83
C LEU A 23 -39.40 50.00 -5.89
N GLY A 24 -40.69 49.91 -5.65
CA GLY A 24 -41.29 48.84 -4.86
C GLY A 24 -41.09 47.48 -5.47
N ARG A 25 -41.23 47.37 -6.80
CA ARG A 25 -41.02 46.10 -7.51
C ARG A 25 -39.55 45.67 -7.52
N LEU A 26 -38.61 46.60 -7.64
CA LEU A 26 -37.18 46.34 -7.53
C LEU A 26 -36.79 45.90 -6.12
N SER A 27 -37.38 46.53 -5.09
CA SER A 27 -37.13 46.19 -3.68
C SER A 27 -37.64 44.78 -3.34
N LEU A 28 -38.85 44.40 -3.81
CA LEU A 28 -39.40 43.06 -3.64
C LEU A 28 -38.53 41.98 -4.32
N LYS A 29 -38.05 42.24 -5.54
CA LYS A 29 -37.18 41.30 -6.23
C LYS A 29 -35.84 41.09 -5.51
N ASN A 30 -35.28 42.16 -4.95
CA ASN A 30 -34.05 42.08 -4.14
C ASN A 30 -34.25 41.32 -2.82
N THR A 31 -35.40 41.45 -2.17
CA THR A 31 -35.69 40.66 -0.94
C THR A 31 -35.84 39.18 -1.19
N ASP A 32 -36.44 38.79 -2.31
CA ASP A 32 -36.54 37.36 -2.70
C ASP A 32 -35.16 36.73 -3.05
N GLU A 33 -34.31 37.51 -3.69
CA GLU A 33 -32.94 37.08 -4.04
C GLU A 33 -32.07 36.96 -2.78
N ILE A 34 -32.18 37.90 -1.85
CA ILE A 34 -31.51 37.83 -0.55
C ILE A 34 -32.02 36.65 0.28
N GLY A 35 -33.33 36.36 0.23
CA GLY A 35 -33.91 35.16 0.86
C GLY A 35 -33.26 33.87 0.35
N LYS A 36 -33.22 33.68 -0.98
CA LYS A 36 -32.59 32.51 -1.62
C LYS A 36 -31.13 32.39 -1.25
N LEU A 37 -30.35 33.48 -1.33
CA LEU A 37 -28.94 33.47 -0.96
C LEU A 37 -28.72 33.10 0.51
N ARG A 38 -29.63 33.48 1.39
CA ARG A 38 -29.57 33.11 2.80
C ARG A 38 -29.83 31.62 2.99
N ASP A 39 -30.84 31.07 2.32
CA ASP A 39 -31.18 29.64 2.37
C ASP A 39 -30.05 28.80 1.80
N ASP A 40 -29.45 29.22 0.67
CA ASP A 40 -28.30 28.55 0.07
C ASP A 40 -27.07 28.61 0.99
N LEU A 41 -26.86 29.71 1.69
CA LEU A 41 -25.77 29.83 2.67
C LEU A 41 -25.99 28.93 3.88
N GLU A 42 -27.21 28.83 4.37
CA GLU A 42 -27.53 27.89 5.48
C GLU A 42 -27.36 26.43 5.06
N ALA A 43 -27.81 26.07 3.86
CA ALA A 43 -27.61 24.75 3.31
C ALA A 43 -26.10 24.42 3.16
N CYS A 44 -25.31 25.36 2.65
CA CYS A 44 -23.87 25.20 2.52
C CYS A 44 -23.17 25.06 3.90
N LYS A 45 -23.58 25.85 4.90
CA LYS A 45 -23.07 25.71 6.27
C LYS A 45 -23.35 24.34 6.86
N LYS A 46 -24.59 23.85 6.70
CA LYS A 46 -25.01 22.53 7.20
C LYS A 46 -24.22 21.40 6.52
N GLU A 47 -24.01 21.50 5.22
CA GLU A 47 -23.19 20.52 4.49
C GLU A 47 -21.73 20.55 4.95
N ARG A 48 -21.18 21.75 5.16
CA ARG A 48 -19.81 21.88 5.71
C ARG A 48 -19.67 21.28 7.10
N GLU A 49 -20.65 21.47 7.99
CA GLU A 49 -20.64 20.87 9.32
C GLU A 49 -20.68 19.34 9.24
N LYS A 50 -21.51 18.81 8.34
CA LYS A 50 -21.56 17.36 8.08
C LYS A 50 -20.22 16.83 7.57
N GLN A 51 -19.57 17.51 6.64
CA GLN A 51 -18.24 17.13 6.14
C GLN A 51 -17.17 17.21 7.22
N LEU A 52 -17.22 18.20 8.10
CA LEU A 52 -16.31 18.31 9.24
C LEU A 52 -16.49 17.15 10.23
N SER A 53 -17.74 16.78 10.54
CA SER A 53 -18.01 15.64 11.42
C SER A 53 -17.54 14.32 10.82
N LEU A 54 -17.77 14.11 9.52
CA LEU A 54 -17.28 12.94 8.79
C LEU A 54 -15.74 12.86 8.79
N ASN A 55 -15.09 13.99 8.55
CA ASN A 55 -13.63 14.06 8.55
C ASN A 55 -13.04 13.79 9.94
N SER A 56 -13.70 14.26 11.01
CA SER A 56 -13.29 13.93 12.39
C SER A 56 -13.42 12.45 12.70
N SER A 57 -14.50 11.80 12.21
CA SER A 57 -14.70 10.36 12.36
C SER A 57 -13.60 9.56 11.63
N PHE A 58 -13.33 9.89 10.36
CA PHE A 58 -12.26 9.23 9.61
C PHE A 58 -10.89 9.42 10.24
N LYS A 59 -10.63 10.59 10.83
CA LYS A 59 -9.38 10.80 11.57
C LYS A 59 -9.27 9.87 12.77
N GLY A 60 -10.35 9.67 13.52
CA GLY A 60 -10.40 8.70 14.61
C GLY A 60 -10.17 7.27 14.14
N ASP A 61 -10.77 6.88 13.01
CA ASP A 61 -10.56 5.56 12.42
C ASP A 61 -9.10 5.34 11.99
N ILE A 62 -8.49 6.34 11.34
CA ILE A 62 -7.08 6.30 10.94
C ILE A 62 -6.17 6.13 12.16
N ASP A 63 -6.41 6.86 13.24
CA ASP A 63 -5.61 6.74 14.47
C ASP A 63 -5.80 5.36 15.12
N SER A 64 -7.01 4.81 15.10
CA SER A 64 -7.29 3.44 15.55
C SER A 64 -6.53 2.40 14.73
N TRP A 65 -6.57 2.49 13.40
CA TRP A 65 -5.83 1.57 12.53
C TRP A 65 -4.32 1.71 12.68
N ARG A 66 -3.82 2.93 12.86
CA ARG A 66 -2.38 3.17 13.15
C ARG A 66 -1.94 2.50 14.44
N ASN A 67 -2.75 2.59 15.50
CA ASN A 67 -2.45 1.95 16.78
C ASN A 67 -2.45 0.42 16.64
N LYS A 68 -3.43 -0.15 15.93
CA LYS A 68 -3.46 -1.60 15.64
C LYS A 68 -2.25 -2.06 14.83
N TYR A 69 -1.86 -1.29 13.83
CA TYR A 69 -0.67 -1.59 13.03
C TYR A 69 0.60 -1.58 13.88
N ASN A 70 0.79 -0.55 14.72
CA ASN A 70 1.94 -0.45 15.60
C ASN A 70 2.01 -1.59 16.62
N SER A 71 0.86 -1.99 17.19
CA SER A 71 0.78 -3.15 18.08
C SER A 71 1.15 -4.44 17.37
N LEU A 72 0.59 -4.67 16.18
CA LEU A 72 0.90 -5.87 15.39
C LEU A 72 2.36 -5.90 14.95
N GLN A 73 2.94 -4.75 14.62
CA GLN A 73 4.36 -4.64 14.30
C GLN A 73 5.24 -5.00 15.49
N ALA A 74 4.90 -4.52 16.69
CA ALA A 74 5.63 -4.86 17.92
C ALA A 74 5.53 -6.37 18.24
N ASP A 75 4.35 -6.96 18.07
CA ASP A 75 4.14 -8.41 18.26
C ASP A 75 4.95 -9.22 17.25
N TYR A 76 4.96 -8.79 15.98
CA TYR A 76 5.79 -9.42 14.94
C TYR A 76 7.27 -9.35 15.27
N ASP A 77 7.79 -8.21 15.70
CA ASP A 77 9.19 -8.02 16.06
C ASP A 77 9.57 -8.85 17.30
N ALA A 78 8.68 -8.92 18.29
CA ALA A 78 8.85 -9.77 19.46
C ALA A 78 8.85 -11.26 19.11
N PHE A 79 7.96 -11.68 18.19
CA PHE A 79 7.92 -13.04 17.69
C PHE A 79 9.18 -13.39 16.87
N LYS A 80 9.63 -12.47 16.00
CA LYS A 80 10.86 -12.62 15.23
C LYS A 80 12.08 -12.76 16.14
N LEU A 81 12.16 -11.98 17.22
CA LEU A 81 13.23 -12.09 18.23
C LEU A 81 13.18 -13.44 18.94
N LYS A 82 12.00 -13.89 19.38
CA LYS A 82 11.82 -15.24 19.98
C LYS A 82 12.22 -16.35 19.02
N LEU A 83 11.84 -16.23 17.75
CA LEU A 83 12.19 -17.21 16.73
C LEU A 83 13.70 -17.24 16.48
N SER A 84 14.35 -16.09 16.41
CA SER A 84 15.80 -16.00 16.22
C SER A 84 16.60 -16.54 17.42
N SER A 85 16.06 -16.41 18.63
CA SER A 85 16.67 -16.99 19.86
C SER A 85 16.36 -18.48 20.04
N ALA A 86 15.26 -18.96 19.47
CA ALA A 86 14.85 -20.36 19.52
C ALA A 86 15.44 -21.22 18.38
N ILE A 87 15.99 -20.59 17.32
CA ILE A 87 16.75 -21.31 16.29
C ILE A 87 18.15 -21.53 16.86
N PRO A 88 18.54 -22.76 17.22
CA PRO A 88 19.91 -23.04 17.63
C PRO A 88 20.85 -22.52 16.55
N ALA A 89 21.97 -21.94 16.95
CA ALA A 89 23.08 -21.64 16.06
C ALA A 89 23.30 -22.88 15.19
N GLY A 90 23.07 -22.78 13.88
CA GLY A 90 22.91 -23.81 12.86
C GLY A 90 23.27 -25.22 13.28
N VAL A 91 22.38 -26.15 13.01
CA VAL A 91 22.72 -27.57 13.12
C VAL A 91 24.03 -27.78 12.36
N PRO A 92 25.07 -28.35 12.98
CA PRO A 92 26.33 -28.63 12.25
C PRO A 92 26.02 -29.33 10.93
N PHE A 93 26.62 -28.87 9.84
CA PHE A 93 26.37 -29.45 8.53
C PHE A 93 26.78 -30.91 8.51
N ASP A 94 25.83 -31.81 8.29
CA ASP A 94 26.05 -33.24 8.12
C ASP A 94 26.18 -33.56 6.62
N ALA A 95 27.42 -33.58 6.12
CA ALA A 95 27.73 -33.88 4.73
C ALA A 95 27.34 -35.32 4.34
N VAL A 96 27.37 -36.26 5.27
CA VAL A 96 27.07 -37.66 5.00
C VAL A 96 25.56 -37.82 4.80
N LEU A 97 24.76 -37.25 5.69
CA LEU A 97 23.32 -37.29 5.59
C LEU A 97 22.86 -36.56 4.31
N ALA A 98 23.37 -35.33 4.04
CA ALA A 98 23.04 -34.60 2.85
C ALA A 98 23.36 -35.36 1.56
N ALA A 99 24.57 -35.99 1.50
CA ALA A 99 24.99 -36.77 0.36
C ALA A 99 24.14 -38.04 0.17
N SER A 100 23.70 -38.68 1.25
CA SER A 100 22.85 -39.87 1.19
C SER A 100 21.48 -39.56 0.57
N VAL A 101 20.89 -38.43 0.93
CA VAL A 101 19.57 -37.99 0.45
C VAL A 101 19.64 -37.55 -1.02
N PHE A 102 20.62 -36.71 -1.35
CA PHE A 102 20.75 -36.14 -2.71
C PHE A 102 21.51 -37.01 -3.68
N ARG A 103 22.09 -38.15 -3.22
CA ARG A 103 22.94 -39.08 -4.00
C ARG A 103 24.08 -38.38 -4.75
N LYS A 104 24.56 -37.26 -4.20
CA LYS A 104 25.69 -36.47 -4.71
C LYS A 104 26.41 -35.79 -3.55
N LYS A 105 27.69 -35.48 -3.75
CA LYS A 105 28.45 -34.71 -2.76
C LYS A 105 27.82 -33.29 -2.61
N ILE A 106 27.45 -32.97 -1.40
CA ILE A 106 26.99 -31.61 -1.03
C ILE A 106 28.13 -30.93 -0.30
N ILE A 107 28.37 -29.68 -0.64
CA ILE A 107 29.33 -28.79 0.00
C ILE A 107 28.53 -27.80 0.85
N GLU A 108 28.99 -27.50 2.05
CA GLU A 108 28.37 -26.54 2.94
C GLU A 108 28.29 -25.17 2.23
N ASP A 109 27.15 -24.50 2.37
CA ASP A 109 26.86 -23.19 1.80
C ASP A 109 26.89 -23.10 0.25
N ASP A 110 26.95 -24.24 -0.43
CA ASP A 110 26.79 -24.29 -1.89
C ASP A 110 25.34 -23.96 -2.26
N LEU A 111 25.12 -22.76 -2.83
CA LEU A 111 23.76 -22.30 -3.19
C LEU A 111 23.12 -23.11 -4.32
N LYS A 112 23.91 -23.91 -5.06
CA LYS A 112 23.40 -24.81 -6.13
C LYS A 112 22.59 -25.99 -5.62
N ILE A 113 22.47 -26.17 -4.29
CA ILE A 113 21.51 -27.10 -3.68
C ILE A 113 20.06 -26.66 -3.93
N VAL A 114 19.85 -25.36 -4.13
CA VAL A 114 18.54 -24.75 -4.39
C VAL A 114 18.14 -25.02 -5.84
N GLU A 115 16.95 -25.58 -6.02
CA GLU A 115 16.37 -25.76 -7.35
C GLU A 115 16.16 -24.41 -8.03
N GLY A 116 16.74 -24.24 -9.23
CA GLY A 116 16.71 -23.00 -9.98
C GLY A 116 17.97 -22.14 -9.84
N ILE A 117 18.90 -22.46 -8.93
CA ILE A 117 20.18 -21.76 -8.81
C ILE A 117 21.28 -22.56 -9.50
N GLY A 118 21.74 -22.04 -10.64
CA GLY A 118 22.93 -22.54 -11.32
C GLY A 118 24.20 -21.74 -10.98
N PRO A 119 25.37 -22.16 -11.51
CA PRO A 119 26.66 -21.50 -11.19
C PRO A 119 26.70 -20.00 -11.51
N LYS A 120 25.97 -19.56 -12.53
CA LYS A 120 25.91 -18.14 -12.91
C LYS A 120 25.11 -17.31 -11.89
N ILE A 121 23.97 -17.85 -11.44
CA ILE A 121 23.12 -17.20 -10.45
C ILE A 121 23.83 -17.20 -9.10
N GLU A 122 24.42 -18.30 -8.68
CA GLU A 122 25.24 -18.37 -7.46
C GLU A 122 26.29 -17.26 -7.43
N LYS A 123 27.02 -17.07 -8.54
CA LYS A 123 28.05 -16.01 -8.65
C LYS A 123 27.43 -14.61 -8.49
N LEU A 124 26.23 -14.36 -9.03
CA LEU A 124 25.53 -13.08 -8.85
C LEU A 124 25.22 -12.82 -7.38
N PHE A 125 24.69 -13.83 -6.68
CA PHE A 125 24.37 -13.72 -5.26
C PHE A 125 25.63 -13.54 -4.41
N HIS A 126 26.72 -14.22 -4.74
CA HIS A 126 28.01 -14.06 -4.09
C HIS A 126 28.56 -12.63 -4.23
N ASN A 127 28.39 -11.99 -5.37
CA ASN A 127 28.79 -10.60 -5.61
C ASN A 127 28.00 -9.62 -4.75
N GLU A 128 26.74 -9.93 -4.45
CA GLU A 128 25.85 -9.16 -3.55
C GLU A 128 26.05 -9.52 -2.06
N GLY A 129 27.08 -10.32 -1.74
CA GLY A 129 27.40 -10.71 -0.37
C GLY A 129 26.58 -11.87 0.18
N ILE A 130 25.67 -12.45 -0.60
CA ILE A 130 24.83 -13.59 -0.22
C ILE A 130 25.57 -14.86 -0.58
N ARG A 131 26.32 -15.44 0.39
CA ARG A 131 27.25 -16.53 0.14
C ARG A 131 26.90 -17.83 0.88
N THR A 132 25.97 -17.78 1.82
CA THR A 132 25.63 -18.92 2.68
C THR A 132 24.14 -19.24 2.60
N TRP A 133 23.78 -20.46 2.94
CA TRP A 133 22.36 -20.84 3.04
C TRP A 133 21.61 -19.95 4.05
N LYS A 134 22.30 -19.60 5.16
CA LYS A 134 21.72 -18.70 6.15
C LYS A 134 21.39 -17.34 5.54
N THR A 135 22.37 -16.69 4.91
CA THR A 135 22.17 -15.35 4.33
C THR A 135 21.09 -15.34 3.27
N LEU A 136 21.04 -16.35 2.40
CA LEU A 136 19.98 -16.44 1.40
C LEU A 136 18.61 -16.74 2.04
N SER A 137 18.57 -17.53 3.11
CA SER A 137 17.31 -17.81 3.84
C SER A 137 16.71 -16.59 4.53
N GLU A 138 17.53 -15.59 4.84
CA GLU A 138 17.16 -14.32 5.47
C GLU A 138 16.91 -13.21 4.43
N THR A 139 17.21 -13.46 3.17
CA THR A 139 16.97 -12.51 2.06
C THR A 139 15.52 -12.63 1.58
N SER A 140 14.85 -11.50 1.37
CA SER A 140 13.48 -11.50 0.84
C SER A 140 13.43 -11.93 -0.63
N VAL A 141 12.27 -12.43 -1.06
CA VAL A 141 12.05 -12.84 -2.46
C VAL A 141 12.20 -11.64 -3.39
N GLU A 142 11.71 -10.48 -2.96
CA GLU A 142 11.80 -9.22 -3.70
C GLU A 142 13.26 -8.82 -3.93
N ARG A 143 14.10 -8.94 -2.89
CA ARG A 143 15.53 -8.66 -3.02
C ARG A 143 16.24 -9.65 -3.95
N CYS A 144 15.85 -10.93 -3.88
CA CYS A 144 16.36 -11.93 -4.83
C CYS A 144 15.99 -11.56 -6.28
N GLN A 145 14.75 -11.11 -6.50
CA GLN A 145 14.29 -10.68 -7.83
C GLN A 145 15.04 -9.44 -8.32
N GLU A 146 15.23 -8.43 -7.46
CA GLU A 146 16.01 -7.24 -7.79
C GLU A 146 17.44 -7.57 -8.28
N ILE A 147 18.10 -8.54 -7.62
CA ILE A 147 19.44 -9.00 -8.03
C ILE A 147 19.40 -9.60 -9.43
N LEU A 148 18.38 -10.41 -9.73
CA LEU A 148 18.21 -11.00 -11.05
C LEU A 148 17.88 -9.94 -12.11
N ASP A 149 17.00 -9.00 -11.80
CA ASP A 149 16.60 -7.92 -12.71
C ASP A 149 17.78 -7.02 -13.08
N ASN A 150 18.62 -6.68 -12.10
CA ASN A 150 19.83 -5.89 -12.29
C ASN A 150 20.92 -6.61 -13.12
N ALA A 151 20.90 -7.95 -13.10
CA ALA A 151 21.85 -8.76 -13.87
C ALA A 151 21.50 -8.89 -15.35
N GLY A 152 20.28 -8.49 -15.76
CA GLY A 152 19.83 -8.44 -17.15
C GLY A 152 18.69 -9.42 -17.48
N GLU A 153 18.14 -9.27 -18.68
CA GLU A 153 16.91 -9.98 -19.10
C GLU A 153 17.04 -11.50 -19.05
N SER A 154 18.22 -12.05 -19.32
CA SER A 154 18.46 -13.50 -19.27
C SER A 154 18.30 -14.10 -17.86
N TYR A 155 18.39 -13.27 -16.81
CA TYR A 155 18.22 -13.69 -15.43
C TYR A 155 16.83 -13.39 -14.87
N ARG A 156 16.16 -12.39 -15.41
CA ARG A 156 14.80 -11.98 -15.01
C ARG A 156 13.75 -13.08 -15.13
N ILE A 157 13.96 -14.04 -16.05
CA ILE A 157 13.05 -15.17 -16.27
C ILE A 157 13.04 -16.17 -15.12
N HIS A 158 14.02 -16.12 -14.22
CA HIS A 158 14.09 -17.03 -13.07
C HIS A 158 13.18 -16.55 -11.94
N ASN A 159 12.47 -17.47 -11.32
CA ASN A 159 11.54 -17.20 -10.22
C ASN A 159 12.17 -17.56 -8.88
N PRO A 160 12.58 -16.58 -8.05
CA PRO A 160 13.23 -16.84 -6.77
C PRO A 160 12.26 -17.11 -5.61
N SER A 161 10.96 -17.24 -5.84
CA SER A 161 9.92 -17.33 -4.81
C SER A 161 10.17 -18.43 -3.78
N THR A 162 10.84 -19.50 -4.16
CA THR A 162 11.11 -20.65 -3.29
C THR A 162 12.53 -20.67 -2.70
N TRP A 163 13.45 -19.85 -3.22
CA TRP A 163 14.88 -19.96 -2.88
C TRP A 163 15.20 -19.70 -1.41
N PRO A 164 14.69 -18.64 -0.75
CA PRO A 164 14.96 -18.43 0.67
C PRO A 164 14.47 -19.59 1.54
N ARG A 165 13.30 -20.16 1.19
CA ARG A 165 12.75 -21.30 1.95
C ARG A 165 13.55 -22.57 1.74
N GLN A 166 14.02 -22.85 0.53
CA GLN A 166 14.91 -24.00 0.25
C GLN A 166 16.23 -23.88 1.02
N CYS A 167 16.84 -22.68 1.00
CA CYS A 167 18.06 -22.43 1.79
C CYS A 167 17.83 -22.58 3.29
N LYS A 168 16.67 -22.16 3.80
CA LYS A 168 16.32 -22.36 5.21
C LYS A 168 16.26 -23.85 5.58
N MET A 169 15.71 -24.69 4.72
CA MET A 169 15.71 -26.14 4.95
C MET A 169 17.12 -26.73 4.94
N ALA A 170 17.98 -26.32 3.98
CA ALA A 170 19.36 -26.72 3.93
C ALA A 170 20.14 -26.30 5.19
N TYR A 171 20.00 -25.06 5.62
CA TYR A 171 20.62 -24.50 6.83
C TYR A 171 20.18 -25.24 8.12
N LEU A 172 18.92 -25.71 8.17
CA LEU A 172 18.38 -26.47 9.30
C LEU A 172 18.66 -27.97 9.21
N GLY A 173 19.39 -28.44 8.20
CA GLY A 173 19.69 -29.86 8.01
C GLY A 173 18.48 -30.75 7.62
N LYS A 174 17.41 -30.12 7.12
CA LYS A 174 16.15 -30.79 6.74
C LYS A 174 16.22 -31.35 5.32
N TRP A 175 17.19 -32.27 5.10
CA TRP A 175 17.54 -32.75 3.77
C TRP A 175 16.44 -33.56 3.09
N ASN A 176 15.75 -34.44 3.84
CA ASN A 176 14.64 -35.19 3.28
C ASN A 176 13.48 -34.30 2.86
N GLU A 177 13.07 -33.37 3.74
CA GLU A 177 11.98 -32.41 3.45
C GLU A 177 12.34 -31.54 2.22
N LEU A 178 13.59 -31.11 2.12
CA LEU A 178 14.07 -30.32 0.99
C LEU A 178 14.00 -31.12 -0.31
N LYS A 179 14.47 -32.38 -0.28
CA LYS A 179 14.47 -33.24 -1.46
C LYS A 179 13.06 -33.57 -1.93
N GLU A 180 12.17 -33.99 -1.02
CA GLU A 180 10.76 -34.25 -1.33
C GLU A 180 10.08 -33.03 -1.95
N TRP A 181 10.33 -31.85 -1.41
CA TRP A 181 9.74 -30.63 -1.94
C TRP A 181 10.28 -30.26 -3.32
N GLN A 182 11.59 -30.42 -3.57
CA GLN A 182 12.18 -30.21 -4.89
C GLN A 182 11.63 -31.20 -5.92
N ASP A 183 11.42 -32.46 -5.53
CA ASP A 183 10.83 -33.48 -6.41
C ASP A 183 9.38 -33.11 -6.80
N GLN A 184 8.58 -32.54 -5.86
CA GLN A 184 7.25 -32.02 -6.14
C GLN A 184 7.28 -30.82 -7.08
N LEU A 185 8.25 -29.91 -6.93
CA LEU A 185 8.41 -28.75 -7.80
C LEU A 185 8.79 -29.13 -9.23
N THR A 186 9.57 -30.20 -9.38
CA THR A 186 10.01 -30.70 -10.71
C THR A 186 8.93 -31.56 -11.36
N GLY A 187 8.20 -32.38 -10.60
CA GLY A 187 7.13 -33.24 -11.09
C GLY A 187 5.83 -32.50 -11.47
N SER A 188 5.67 -31.26 -11.04
CA SER A 188 4.54 -30.39 -11.45
C SER A 188 4.78 -29.68 -12.79
N LYS A 189 5.91 -29.91 -13.45
CA LYS A 189 6.28 -29.29 -14.73
C LYS A 189 6.07 -30.20 -15.94
N GLU A 190 5.54 -31.41 -15.75
CA GLU A 190 5.03 -32.29 -16.79
C GLU A 190 3.52 -32.12 -16.91
#